data_ee96bfc69d824b9875f2378f749ba6d3
#
_entry.id   ee96bfc69d824b9875f2378f749ba6d3
#
_cell.length_a   1.000
_cell.length_b   1.000
_cell.length_c   1.000
_cell.angle_alpha   90.00
_cell.angle_beta   90.00
_cell.angle_gamma   90.00
#
_symmetry.space_group_name_H-M   'P 1'
#
loop_
_entity.id
_entity.type
_entity.pdbx_description
1 polymer ?
#
loop_
_entity_poly.entity_id
_entity_poly.type
_entity_poly.pdbx_seq_one_letter_code
_entity_poly.pdbx_strand_id
1 'polypeptide(L)'
;MIGETPNIREENIDFEEVTFKQLEEGLSSDLDAIFITKEFLVEASNPQYAKVYHHSDIPFFYIESKKSHVPFTIEELSYADVPDLSAYAYATGYYGEESHYWEYGLYNDVRNESNIQDVYSRIFTTIESLQP
;
A
#
# COMPACT_ATOMS: atom_id res chain seq x y z
N MET A 1 4.51 -8.32 -3.20
CA MET A 1 4.29 -7.86 -1.83
C MET A 1 5.61 -7.74 -1.08
N ILE A 2 5.82 -6.65 -0.40
CA ILE A 2 6.97 -6.47 0.47
C ILE A 2 6.50 -6.70 1.90
N GLY A 3 6.86 -7.83 2.48
CA GLY A 3 6.45 -8.23 3.81
C GLY A 3 5.71 -9.56 3.81
N GLU A 4 5.16 -9.91 4.95
CA GLU A 4 4.48 -11.18 5.16
C GLU A 4 3.10 -11.19 4.50
N THR A 5 2.81 -12.26 3.76
CA THR A 5 1.52 -12.44 3.07
C THR A 5 0.38 -12.57 4.07
N PRO A 6 -0.71 -11.81 3.91
CA PRO A 6 -1.85 -11.88 4.82
C PRO A 6 -2.74 -13.09 4.53
N ASN A 7 -3.58 -13.41 5.50
CA ASN A 7 -4.66 -14.36 5.35
C ASN A 7 -5.83 -13.64 4.68
N ILE A 8 -6.27 -14.11 3.51
CA ILE A 8 -7.34 -13.46 2.74
C ILE A 8 -8.46 -14.44 2.42
N ARG A 9 -9.63 -13.90 2.05
CA ARG A 9 -10.82 -14.70 1.68
C ARG A 9 -10.78 -15.18 0.24
N GLU A 10 -10.12 -14.44 -0.62
CA GLU A 10 -10.11 -14.66 -2.06
C GLU A 10 -9.19 -15.83 -2.43
N GLU A 11 -9.63 -16.66 -3.39
CA GLU A 11 -8.86 -17.78 -3.89
C GLU A 11 -8.14 -17.45 -5.21
N ASN A 12 -8.55 -16.37 -5.87
CA ASN A 12 -8.00 -15.97 -7.17
C ASN A 12 -6.91 -14.90 -7.08
N ILE A 13 -6.38 -14.67 -5.90
CA ILE A 13 -5.31 -13.69 -5.67
C ILE A 13 -4.01 -14.43 -5.38
N ASP A 14 -2.98 -14.10 -6.15
CA ASP A 14 -1.63 -14.64 -5.95
C ASP A 14 -0.71 -13.55 -5.47
N PHE A 15 0.00 -13.80 -4.36
CA PHE A 15 1.00 -12.88 -3.84
C PHE A 15 2.39 -13.31 -4.31
N GLU A 16 3.15 -12.36 -4.84
CA GLU A 16 4.52 -12.56 -5.24
C GLU A 16 5.43 -11.69 -4.37
N GLU A 17 6.50 -12.27 -3.86
CA GLU A 17 7.47 -11.51 -3.06
C GLU A 17 8.23 -10.53 -3.92
N VAL A 18 8.32 -9.28 -3.45
CA VAL A 18 9.02 -8.19 -4.13
C VAL A 18 9.97 -7.53 -3.14
N THR A 19 11.12 -7.06 -3.64
CA THR A 19 12.10 -6.35 -2.82
C THR A 19 12.14 -4.87 -3.20
N PHE A 20 12.68 -4.04 -2.30
CA PHE A 20 12.90 -2.63 -2.61
C PHE A 20 13.85 -2.43 -3.78
N LYS A 21 14.81 -3.32 -3.95
CA LYS A 21 15.71 -3.27 -5.09
C LYS A 21 14.94 -3.41 -6.40
N GLN A 22 13.95 -4.29 -6.43
CA GLN A 22 13.09 -4.46 -7.61
C GLN A 22 12.24 -3.22 -7.88
N LEU A 23 11.84 -2.47 -6.85
CA LEU A 23 11.13 -1.21 -7.05
C LEU A 23 12.00 -0.20 -7.83
N GLU A 24 13.29 -0.13 -7.52
CA GLU A 24 14.21 0.78 -8.20
C GLU A 24 14.58 0.32 -9.61
N GLU A 25 14.73 -0.99 -9.80
CA GLU A 25 15.18 -1.56 -11.08
C GLU A 25 14.04 -1.75 -12.08
N GLY A 26 12.80 -1.74 -11.61
CA GLY A 26 11.63 -1.97 -12.43
C GLY A 26 10.89 -3.23 -12.03
N LEU A 27 9.57 -3.14 -12.01
CA LEU A 27 8.69 -4.23 -11.63
C LEU A 27 8.23 -5.01 -12.85
N SER A 28 7.87 -6.28 -12.61
CA SER A 28 7.27 -7.12 -13.64
C SER A 28 5.94 -6.53 -14.11
N SER A 29 5.67 -6.57 -15.41
CA SER A 29 4.41 -6.11 -15.99
C SER A 29 3.22 -6.99 -15.60
N ASP A 30 3.48 -8.14 -14.97
CA ASP A 30 2.43 -9.06 -14.53
C ASP A 30 1.80 -8.67 -13.20
N LEU A 31 2.40 -7.69 -12.50
CA LEU A 31 1.90 -7.25 -11.19
C LEU A 31 0.78 -6.22 -11.37
N ASP A 32 -0.30 -6.38 -10.59
CA ASP A 32 -1.44 -5.47 -10.61
C ASP A 32 -1.38 -4.41 -9.52
N ALA A 33 -0.63 -4.65 -8.46
CA ALA A 33 -0.47 -3.74 -7.33
C ALA A 33 0.69 -4.19 -6.46
N ILE A 34 1.18 -3.29 -5.60
CA ILE A 34 2.22 -3.59 -4.62
C ILE A 34 1.68 -3.31 -3.23
N PHE A 35 1.88 -4.26 -2.31
CA PHE A 35 1.54 -4.11 -0.89
C PHE A 35 2.82 -4.02 -0.07
N ILE A 36 2.90 -3.04 0.82
CA ILE A 36 4.03 -2.87 1.73
C ILE A 36 3.50 -2.94 3.15
N THR A 37 4.00 -3.91 3.93
CA THR A 37 3.51 -4.13 5.28
C THR A 37 4.18 -3.21 6.30
N LYS A 38 3.58 -3.14 7.49
CA LYS A 38 3.97 -2.24 8.56
C LYS A 38 5.46 -2.23 8.87
N GLU A 39 6.10 -3.40 8.90
CA GLU A 39 7.51 -3.54 9.25
C GLU A 39 8.44 -2.82 8.29
N PHE A 40 7.97 -2.55 7.08
CA PHE A 40 8.78 -1.96 6.02
C PHE A 40 8.39 -0.52 5.67
N LEU A 41 7.45 0.07 6.41
CA LEU A 41 6.97 1.42 6.08
C LEU A 41 8.03 2.51 6.26
N VAL A 42 8.89 2.37 7.28
CA VAL A 42 9.98 3.34 7.48
C VAL A 42 10.94 3.30 6.28
N GLU A 43 11.33 2.11 5.84
CA GLU A 43 12.19 1.97 4.67
C GLU A 43 11.48 2.48 3.42
N ALA A 44 10.19 2.18 3.27
CA ALA A 44 9.39 2.61 2.12
C ALA A 44 9.31 4.13 2.01
N SER A 45 9.44 4.86 3.12
CA SER A 45 9.39 6.32 3.15
C SER A 45 10.71 6.98 2.77
N ASN A 46 11.75 6.20 2.46
CA ASN A 46 13.02 6.75 2.02
C ASN A 46 12.80 7.58 0.75
N PRO A 47 13.35 8.82 0.68
CA PRO A 47 13.11 9.72 -0.46
C PRO A 47 13.43 9.12 -1.83
N GLN A 48 14.36 8.18 -1.89
CA GLN A 48 14.72 7.54 -3.17
C GLN A 48 13.57 6.79 -3.81
N TYR A 49 12.55 6.39 -3.05
CA TYR A 49 11.39 5.65 -3.58
C TYR A 49 10.22 6.56 -3.98
N ALA A 50 10.22 7.83 -3.58
CA ALA A 50 9.10 8.73 -3.87
C ALA A 50 8.79 8.80 -5.37
N LYS A 51 9.82 8.84 -6.21
CA LYS A 51 9.65 8.88 -7.66
C LYS A 51 9.02 7.60 -8.20
N VAL A 52 9.34 6.45 -7.58
CA VAL A 52 8.75 5.17 -7.97
C VAL A 52 7.25 5.23 -7.79
N TYR A 53 6.79 5.69 -6.63
CA TYR A 53 5.35 5.78 -6.33
C TYR A 53 4.64 6.77 -7.25
N HIS A 54 5.27 7.92 -7.53
CA HIS A 54 4.68 8.95 -8.39
C HIS A 54 4.56 8.54 -9.85
N HIS A 55 5.48 7.74 -10.34
CA HIS A 55 5.54 7.37 -11.76
C HIS A 55 5.02 5.96 -12.05
N SER A 56 4.59 5.24 -11.04
CA SER A 56 4.11 3.87 -11.21
C SER A 56 2.77 3.82 -11.96
N ASP A 57 2.63 2.87 -12.85
CA ASP A 57 1.38 2.56 -13.55
C ASP A 57 0.53 1.52 -12.80
N ILE A 58 0.95 1.13 -11.62
CA ILE A 58 0.18 0.28 -10.71
C ILE A 58 0.11 0.94 -9.33
N PRO A 59 -0.97 0.68 -8.57
CA PRO A 59 -1.12 1.29 -7.25
C PRO A 59 -0.25 0.61 -6.20
N PHE A 60 0.10 1.39 -5.17
CA PHE A 60 0.79 0.92 -3.97
C PHE A 60 -0.15 1.01 -2.78
N PHE A 61 -0.14 -0.01 -1.94
CA PHE A 61 -0.94 -0.05 -0.72
C PHE A 61 -0.02 -0.20 0.48
N TYR A 62 -0.10 0.75 1.40
CA TYR A 62 0.72 0.82 2.61
C TYR A 62 -0.12 0.32 3.77
N ILE A 63 0.19 -0.90 4.23
CA ILE A 63 -0.64 -1.58 5.23
C ILE A 63 -0.29 -1.11 6.64
N GLU A 64 -1.31 -0.70 7.38
CA GLU A 64 -1.20 -0.15 8.73
C GLU A 64 -0.46 1.19 8.78
N SER A 65 -0.44 1.95 7.68
CA SER A 65 0.05 3.32 7.72
C SER A 65 -1.03 4.24 8.28
N LYS A 66 -0.80 4.77 9.47
CA LYS A 66 -1.67 5.77 10.09
C LYS A 66 -1.30 7.19 9.64
N LYS A 67 -0.29 7.32 8.81
CA LYS A 67 0.23 8.60 8.30
C LYS A 67 -0.22 8.87 6.87
N SER A 68 -1.23 8.12 6.38
CA SER A 68 -1.73 8.21 5.01
C SER A 68 -0.60 7.86 4.01
N HIS A 69 -0.65 8.42 2.81
CA HIS A 69 0.40 8.24 1.80
C HIS A 69 1.51 9.30 1.89
N VAL A 70 1.34 10.29 2.78
CA VAL A 70 2.19 11.49 2.84
C VAL A 70 3.68 11.17 2.99
N PRO A 71 4.12 10.30 3.93
CA PRO A 71 5.56 10.06 4.08
C PRO A 71 6.20 9.36 2.88
N PHE A 72 5.40 8.77 1.99
CA PHE A 72 5.90 8.03 0.84
C PHE A 72 5.97 8.88 -0.42
N THR A 73 5.14 9.90 -0.52
CA THR A 73 4.99 10.69 -1.75
C THR A 73 5.60 12.07 -1.66
N ILE A 74 5.95 12.55 -0.48
CA ILE A 74 6.61 13.85 -0.28
C ILE A 74 8.06 13.59 0.12
N GLU A 75 8.97 13.87 -0.80
CA GLU A 75 10.40 13.56 -0.71
C GLU A 75 11.08 14.15 0.52
N GLU A 76 10.67 15.35 0.93
CA GLU A 76 11.27 16.08 2.04
C GLU A 76 10.86 15.55 3.41
N LEU A 77 9.87 14.67 3.48
CA LEU A 77 9.34 14.14 4.73
C LEU A 77 9.71 12.66 4.90
N SER A 78 10.27 12.32 6.05
CA SER A 78 10.47 10.93 6.42
C SER A 78 9.25 10.42 7.20
N TYR A 79 9.16 9.10 7.38
CA TYR A 79 8.04 8.51 8.11
C TYR A 79 7.90 9.11 9.53
N ALA A 80 9.02 9.33 10.21
CA ALA A 80 9.01 9.89 11.57
C ALA A 80 8.56 11.35 11.64
N ASP A 81 8.72 12.12 10.54
CA ASP A 81 8.38 13.54 10.51
C ASP A 81 6.89 13.80 10.32
N VAL A 82 6.13 12.80 9.91
CA VAL A 82 4.71 12.95 9.60
C VAL A 82 3.87 12.52 10.81
N PRO A 83 2.91 13.35 11.27
CA PRO A 83 1.99 12.91 12.32
C PRO A 83 1.01 11.87 11.81
N ASP A 84 0.30 11.21 12.72
CA ASP A 84 -0.73 10.25 12.36
C ASP A 84 -1.95 10.97 11.79
N LEU A 85 -1.96 11.16 10.48
CA LEU A 85 -3.00 11.91 9.76
C LEU A 85 -4.30 11.11 9.63
N SER A 86 -4.20 9.78 9.62
CA SER A 86 -5.32 8.87 9.39
C SER A 86 -5.33 7.78 10.46
N ALA A 87 -5.49 8.20 11.73
CA ALA A 87 -5.39 7.30 12.89
C ALA A 87 -6.35 6.11 12.83
N TYR A 88 -7.48 6.24 12.12
CA TYR A 88 -8.49 5.18 11.99
C TYR A 88 -8.31 4.35 10.72
N ALA A 89 -7.38 4.71 9.85
CA ALA A 89 -7.11 3.92 8.65
C ALA A 89 -6.29 2.70 8.98
N TYR A 90 -6.66 1.55 8.42
CA TYR A 90 -5.85 0.34 8.50
C TYR A 90 -4.85 0.28 7.35
N ALA A 91 -5.25 0.74 6.17
CA ALA A 91 -4.39 0.76 4.99
C ALA A 91 -4.65 2.02 4.19
N THR A 92 -3.64 2.44 3.44
CA THR A 92 -3.78 3.54 2.49
C THR A 92 -3.21 3.11 1.15
N GLY A 93 -3.84 3.58 0.07
CA GLY A 93 -3.39 3.29 -1.29
C GLY A 93 -3.03 4.56 -2.02
N TYR A 94 -2.08 4.47 -2.94
CA TYR A 94 -1.68 5.57 -3.79
C TYR A 94 -1.42 5.09 -5.22
N TYR A 95 -2.02 5.79 -6.19
CA TYR A 95 -1.82 5.53 -7.62
C TYR A 95 -1.22 6.78 -8.24
N GLY A 96 0.08 6.77 -8.49
CA GLY A 96 0.83 7.94 -8.91
C GLY A 96 0.44 8.45 -10.28
N GLU A 97 0.14 7.58 -11.24
CA GLU A 97 -0.23 7.96 -12.60
C GLU A 97 -1.46 8.87 -12.64
N GLU A 98 -2.43 8.63 -11.74
CA GLU A 98 -3.65 9.44 -11.65
C GLU A 98 -3.63 10.40 -10.46
N SER A 99 -2.56 10.41 -9.67
CA SER A 99 -2.44 11.19 -8.43
C SER A 99 -3.64 10.98 -7.51
N HIS A 100 -4.08 9.74 -7.40
CA HIS A 100 -5.23 9.35 -6.60
C HIS A 100 -4.83 8.54 -5.38
N TYR A 101 -5.54 8.70 -4.28
CA TYR A 101 -5.27 7.91 -3.07
C TYR A 101 -6.57 7.43 -2.43
N TRP A 102 -6.45 6.37 -1.64
CA TRP A 102 -7.57 5.74 -0.91
C TRP A 102 -7.17 5.46 0.53
N GLU A 103 -8.17 5.41 1.42
CA GLU A 103 -7.99 4.98 2.79
C GLU A 103 -9.01 3.90 3.12
N TYR A 104 -8.61 2.92 3.92
CA TYR A 104 -9.45 1.79 4.29
C TYR A 104 -9.40 1.60 5.82
N GLY A 105 -10.54 1.69 6.47
CA GLY A 105 -10.65 1.48 7.91
C GLY A 105 -11.24 0.12 8.25
N LEU A 106 -10.97 -0.34 9.47
CA LEU A 106 -11.58 -1.55 10.02
C LEU A 106 -13.00 -1.24 10.45
N TYR A 107 -13.92 -2.22 10.27
CA TYR A 107 -15.31 -2.07 10.66
C TYR A 107 -15.41 -1.75 12.16
N ASN A 108 -16.08 -0.65 12.51
CA ASN A 108 -16.20 -0.12 13.88
C ASN A 108 -14.85 0.02 14.59
N ASP A 109 -13.75 0.17 13.85
CA ASP A 109 -12.40 0.26 14.41
C ASP A 109 -11.96 -0.99 15.18
N VAL A 110 -12.62 -2.11 14.96
CA VAL A 110 -12.30 -3.36 15.66
C VAL A 110 -11.27 -4.14 14.86
N ARG A 111 -10.10 -4.39 15.50
CA ARG A 111 -9.03 -5.16 14.88
C ARG A 111 -9.25 -6.65 15.15
N ASN A 112 -9.72 -7.38 14.14
CA ASN A 112 -9.82 -8.83 14.16
C ASN A 112 -9.57 -9.37 12.74
N GLU A 113 -9.37 -10.68 12.63
CA GLU A 113 -9.06 -11.30 11.35
C GLU A 113 -10.12 -11.03 10.29
N SER A 114 -11.40 -11.13 10.66
CA SER A 114 -12.50 -10.89 9.74
C SER A 114 -12.50 -9.47 9.17
N ASN A 115 -12.27 -8.47 10.01
CA ASN A 115 -12.25 -7.08 9.59
C ASN A 115 -11.01 -6.75 8.76
N ILE A 116 -9.87 -7.37 9.07
CA ILE A 116 -8.65 -7.23 8.26
C ILE A 116 -8.87 -7.84 6.89
N GLN A 117 -9.47 -9.04 6.81
CA GLN A 117 -9.80 -9.66 5.53
C GLN A 117 -10.76 -8.81 4.71
N ASP A 118 -11.71 -8.13 5.38
CA ASP A 118 -12.63 -7.21 4.71
C ASP A 118 -11.89 -6.02 4.08
N VAL A 119 -10.89 -5.47 4.76
CA VAL A 119 -10.04 -4.41 4.19
C VAL A 119 -9.37 -4.91 2.91
N TYR A 120 -8.75 -6.09 2.95
CA TYR A 120 -8.11 -6.65 1.76
C TYR A 120 -9.10 -6.89 0.63
N SER A 121 -10.31 -7.37 0.94
CA SER A 121 -11.35 -7.55 -0.07
C SER A 121 -11.71 -6.24 -0.76
N ARG A 122 -11.82 -5.16 0.01
CA ARG A 122 -12.12 -3.82 -0.55
C ARG A 122 -10.94 -3.30 -1.37
N ILE A 123 -9.71 -3.56 -0.94
CA ILE A 123 -8.52 -3.20 -1.72
C ILE A 123 -8.52 -3.94 -3.07
N PHE A 124 -8.81 -5.25 -3.07
CA PHE A 124 -8.86 -6.03 -4.30
C PHE A 124 -9.94 -5.50 -5.26
N THR A 125 -11.08 -5.07 -4.71
CA THR A 125 -12.13 -4.43 -5.52
C THR A 125 -11.62 -3.14 -6.16
N THR A 126 -10.86 -2.33 -5.41
CA THR A 126 -10.22 -1.12 -5.94
C THR A 126 -9.26 -1.46 -7.08
N ILE A 127 -8.38 -2.43 -6.88
CA ILE A 127 -7.42 -2.88 -7.90
C ILE A 127 -8.15 -3.32 -9.16
N GLU A 128 -9.19 -4.13 -9.01
CA GLU A 128 -9.99 -4.61 -10.13
C GLU A 128 -10.63 -3.45 -10.91
N SER A 129 -11.08 -2.41 -10.21
CA SER A 129 -11.68 -1.24 -10.84
C SER A 129 -10.70 -0.43 -11.70
N LEU A 130 -9.40 -0.57 -11.46
CA LEU A 130 -8.34 0.10 -12.23
C LEU A 130 -7.92 -0.68 -13.47
N GLN A 131 -8.35 -1.92 -13.61
CA GLN A 131 -8.07 -2.73 -14.79
C GLN A 131 -8.91 -2.26 -15.98
N PRO A 132 -8.35 -2.26 -17.21
CA PRO A 132 -9.09 -1.86 -18.41
C PRO A 132 -10.18 -2.85 -18.80
#